data_efa6a105c33327115f3f59185e420351
#
_entry.id   efa6a105c33327115f3f59185e420351
#
_cell.length_a   1.000
_cell.length_b   1.000
_cell.length_c   1.000
_cell.angle_alpha   90.00
_cell.angle_beta   90.00
_cell.angle_gamma   90.00
#
_symmetry.space_group_name_H-M   'P 1'
#
loop_
_entity.id
_entity.type
_entity.pdbx_description
1 polymer ?
#
loop_
_entity_poly.entity_id
_entity_poly.type
_entity_poly.pdbx_seq_one_letter_code
_entity_poly.pdbx_strand_id
1 'polypeptide(L)'
;MVNSGSSGNYISIAMVKELMGIGEIIVPPLGWVSDISSVVQLGMTPVFVDISMDNLSITAENIKKAITPQTKAIVLVHCLGFNAINEEIVKIAKENDLLLIEDCCEAHGACYNGQKVGTFGDISIFSFYFGHHITTIEGGMICVKEDLHDDLARLFRSHGMTRESSIESQQYFKDNYPNLNPLFTFAVAGFNMRSTELNAVLGIEQMKRIDYNIEKRRHNFKVWLENLDSRKYKTEFDDGENSNFALPLIMRPNYKDRLSINDDYSGVCDILDLSGVEYRLGTSGGGNQALQPFLEKYEYRVVGKLDNVNYIHNNSLYIGNHTDLTDEKIIELCKRLNDV
;
A
#
# COMPACT_ATOMS: atom_id res chain seq x y z
N MET A 1 -1.05 15.58 7.43
CA MET A 1 -1.09 14.37 8.28
C MET A 1 -2.53 13.95 8.56
N VAL A 2 -2.75 12.66 8.66
CA VAL A 2 -4.02 11.99 9.01
C VAL A 2 -3.78 10.99 10.16
N ASN A 3 -4.86 10.46 10.75
CA ASN A 3 -4.74 9.59 11.94
C ASN A 3 -4.35 8.14 11.63
N SER A 4 -4.33 7.72 10.36
CA SER A 4 -3.83 6.40 9.91
C SER A 4 -3.59 6.38 8.40
N GLY A 5 -2.83 5.39 7.89
CA GLY A 5 -2.73 5.14 6.45
C GLY A 5 -4.09 4.82 5.83
N SER A 6 -4.92 4.02 6.51
CA SER A 6 -6.28 3.70 6.03
C SER A 6 -7.16 4.94 5.87
N SER A 7 -7.03 5.93 6.74
CA SER A 7 -7.70 7.22 6.56
C SER A 7 -7.16 7.99 5.36
N GLY A 8 -5.87 7.83 5.07
CA GLY A 8 -5.25 8.36 3.85
C GLY A 8 -5.87 7.77 2.60
N ASN A 9 -5.99 6.42 2.54
CA ASN A 9 -6.64 5.71 1.45
C ASN A 9 -8.09 6.18 1.26
N TYR A 10 -8.86 6.26 2.36
CA TYR A 10 -10.25 6.69 2.31
C TYR A 10 -10.42 8.12 1.77
N ILE A 11 -9.61 9.07 2.27
CA ILE A 11 -9.62 10.47 1.80
C ILE A 11 -9.20 10.54 0.32
N SER A 12 -8.19 9.78 -0.10
CA SER A 12 -7.73 9.78 -1.50
C SER A 12 -8.83 9.33 -2.47
N ILE A 13 -9.59 8.29 -2.12
CA ILE A 13 -10.74 7.86 -2.93
C ILE A 13 -11.90 8.88 -2.85
N ALA A 14 -12.10 9.54 -1.70
CA ALA A 14 -13.08 10.63 -1.61
C ALA A 14 -12.71 11.82 -2.53
N MET A 15 -11.41 12.14 -2.63
CA MET A 15 -10.91 13.15 -3.57
C MET A 15 -11.13 12.73 -5.02
N VAL A 16 -10.85 11.47 -5.39
CA VAL A 16 -11.16 10.96 -6.75
C VAL A 16 -12.63 11.13 -7.06
N LYS A 17 -13.51 10.75 -6.14
CA LYS A 17 -14.95 10.87 -6.32
C LYS A 17 -15.40 12.32 -6.48
N GLU A 18 -14.83 13.24 -5.73
CA GLU A 18 -15.16 14.67 -5.82
C GLU A 18 -14.70 15.26 -7.15
N LEU A 19 -13.50 14.92 -7.61
CA LEU A 19 -12.89 15.45 -8.82
C LEU A 19 -13.46 14.85 -10.11
N MET A 20 -13.72 13.53 -10.11
CA MET A 20 -14.00 12.76 -11.32
C MET A 20 -15.39 12.09 -11.34
N GLY A 21 -16.14 12.21 -10.25
CA GLY A 21 -17.43 11.55 -10.10
C GLY A 21 -17.34 10.06 -9.77
N ILE A 22 -18.49 9.38 -9.76
CA ILE A 22 -18.59 7.94 -9.51
C ILE A 22 -18.05 7.16 -10.72
N GLY A 23 -17.35 6.05 -10.46
CA GLY A 23 -16.82 5.18 -11.50
C GLY A 23 -15.98 4.04 -10.95
N GLU A 24 -15.10 3.52 -11.79
CA GLU A 24 -14.24 2.38 -11.50
C GLU A 24 -12.86 2.84 -10.99
N ILE A 25 -12.31 2.07 -10.06
CA ILE A 25 -10.94 2.22 -9.56
C ILE A 25 -10.19 0.91 -9.81
N ILE A 26 -9.13 0.96 -10.62
CA ILE A 26 -8.24 -0.20 -10.78
C ILE A 26 -7.39 -0.32 -9.53
N VAL A 27 -7.43 -1.47 -8.87
CA VAL A 27 -6.74 -1.74 -7.60
C VAL A 27 -6.24 -3.17 -7.55
N PRO A 28 -5.03 -3.44 -7.00
CA PRO A 28 -4.57 -4.81 -6.83
C PRO A 28 -5.42 -5.55 -5.79
N PRO A 29 -5.73 -6.83 -6.01
CA PRO A 29 -6.34 -7.67 -4.97
C PRO A 29 -5.30 -8.17 -3.94
N LEU A 30 -4.07 -7.67 -4.01
CA LEU A 30 -2.98 -7.97 -3.07
C LEU A 30 -2.54 -6.66 -2.40
N GLY A 31 -2.72 -6.55 -1.10
CA GLY A 31 -2.44 -5.35 -0.31
C GLY A 31 -3.31 -5.29 0.93
N TRP A 32 -3.28 -4.17 1.63
CA TRP A 32 -4.12 -3.99 2.80
C TRP A 32 -5.56 -3.70 2.40
N VAL A 33 -6.50 -4.20 3.21
CA VAL A 33 -7.95 -4.11 2.91
C VAL A 33 -8.45 -2.68 2.68
N SER A 34 -7.81 -1.65 3.25
CA SER A 34 -8.27 -0.26 3.10
C SER A 34 -8.15 0.27 1.68
N ASP A 35 -7.29 -0.29 0.83
CA ASP A 35 -7.20 0.07 -0.58
C ASP A 35 -8.49 -0.24 -1.33
N ILE A 36 -9.18 -1.31 -0.91
CA ILE A 36 -10.41 -1.80 -1.54
C ILE A 36 -11.65 -1.34 -0.77
N SER A 37 -11.61 -1.42 0.57
CA SER A 37 -12.77 -1.03 1.39
C SER A 37 -13.12 0.45 1.25
N SER A 38 -12.13 1.33 1.04
CA SER A 38 -12.35 2.75 0.75
C SER A 38 -13.14 2.95 -0.54
N VAL A 39 -12.83 2.16 -1.58
CA VAL A 39 -13.51 2.23 -2.88
C VAL A 39 -14.99 1.90 -2.73
N VAL A 40 -15.30 0.73 -2.12
CA VAL A 40 -16.71 0.29 -1.99
C VAL A 40 -17.51 1.13 -1.01
N GLN A 41 -16.90 1.60 0.09
CA GLN A 41 -17.58 2.45 1.09
C GLN A 41 -17.98 3.82 0.51
N LEU A 42 -17.23 4.32 -0.48
CA LEU A 42 -17.52 5.57 -1.16
C LEU A 42 -18.43 5.40 -2.39
N GLY A 43 -18.90 4.17 -2.65
CA GLY A 43 -19.79 3.85 -3.76
C GLY A 43 -19.10 3.85 -5.12
N MET A 44 -17.79 3.65 -5.14
CA MET A 44 -16.99 3.39 -6.34
C MET A 44 -16.89 1.89 -6.58
N THR A 45 -16.55 1.47 -7.79
CA THR A 45 -16.44 0.05 -8.16
C THR A 45 -14.98 -0.37 -8.28
N PRO A 46 -14.47 -1.29 -7.43
CA PRO A 46 -13.11 -1.79 -7.57
C PRO A 46 -13.00 -2.71 -8.79
N VAL A 47 -11.91 -2.56 -9.54
CA VAL A 47 -11.55 -3.40 -10.69
C VAL A 47 -10.25 -4.11 -10.37
N PHE A 48 -10.34 -5.42 -10.16
CA PHE A 48 -9.20 -6.26 -9.82
C PHE A 48 -8.49 -6.75 -11.08
N VAL A 49 -7.17 -6.67 -11.06
CA VAL A 49 -6.27 -7.20 -12.08
C VAL A 49 -5.17 -8.02 -11.41
N ASP A 50 -4.62 -9.00 -12.12
CA ASP A 50 -3.53 -9.82 -11.57
C ASP A 50 -2.22 -9.03 -11.45
N ILE A 51 -1.33 -9.54 -10.63
CA ILE A 51 -0.02 -8.96 -10.31
C ILE A 51 1.11 -9.64 -11.08
N SER A 52 2.29 -9.01 -11.10
CA SER A 52 3.57 -9.67 -11.38
C SER A 52 4.08 -10.40 -10.13
N MET A 53 4.72 -11.54 -10.35
CA MET A 53 5.46 -12.24 -9.30
C MET A 53 6.79 -11.56 -8.95
N ASP A 54 7.29 -10.64 -9.78
CA ASP A 54 8.62 -10.06 -9.63
C ASP A 54 8.65 -8.90 -8.62
N ASN A 55 7.53 -8.20 -8.48
CA ASN A 55 7.40 -7.07 -7.55
C ASN A 55 6.07 -7.06 -6.78
N LEU A 56 5.27 -8.12 -6.89
CA LEU A 56 3.98 -8.28 -6.21
C LEU A 56 2.96 -7.14 -6.49
N SER A 57 3.07 -6.48 -7.64
CA SER A 57 2.21 -5.36 -8.02
C SER A 57 1.56 -5.56 -9.38
N ILE A 58 0.50 -4.79 -9.65
CA ILE A 58 -0.21 -4.81 -10.93
C ILE A 58 0.70 -4.32 -12.06
N THR A 59 0.52 -4.91 -13.25
CA THR A 59 1.36 -4.59 -14.41
C THR A 59 0.70 -3.56 -15.32
N ALA A 60 1.50 -2.82 -16.08
CA ALA A 60 1.03 -1.90 -17.12
C ALA A 60 0.10 -2.61 -18.13
N GLU A 61 0.43 -3.84 -18.52
CA GLU A 61 -0.39 -4.64 -19.43
C GLU A 61 -1.77 -4.95 -18.85
N ASN A 62 -1.85 -5.36 -17.58
CA ASN A 62 -3.10 -5.66 -16.91
C ASN A 62 -3.94 -4.40 -16.67
N ILE A 63 -3.30 -3.27 -16.34
CA ILE A 63 -3.96 -1.97 -16.24
C ILE A 63 -4.60 -1.59 -17.57
N LYS A 64 -3.87 -1.67 -18.70
CA LYS A 64 -4.41 -1.35 -20.04
C LYS A 64 -5.67 -2.14 -20.38
N LYS A 65 -5.69 -3.43 -20.04
CA LYS A 65 -6.85 -4.31 -20.27
C LYS A 65 -8.06 -3.95 -19.42
N ALA A 66 -7.83 -3.30 -18.28
CA ALA A 66 -8.86 -2.98 -17.30
C ALA A 66 -9.53 -1.63 -17.54
N ILE A 67 -8.87 -0.71 -18.25
CA ILE A 67 -9.38 0.64 -18.49
C ILE A 67 -10.68 0.61 -19.31
N THR A 68 -11.68 1.36 -18.83
CA THR A 68 -12.96 1.61 -19.51
C THR A 68 -13.26 3.11 -19.42
N PRO A 69 -14.30 3.62 -20.13
CA PRO A 69 -14.75 5.01 -19.95
C PRO A 69 -15.21 5.34 -18.52
N GLN A 70 -15.48 4.33 -17.68
CA GLN A 70 -15.86 4.50 -16.28
C GLN A 70 -14.67 4.56 -15.33
N THR A 71 -13.48 4.21 -15.78
CA THR A 71 -12.26 4.23 -14.95
C THR A 71 -11.92 5.68 -14.56
N LYS A 72 -11.63 5.90 -13.29
CA LYS A 72 -11.30 7.22 -12.69
C LYS A 72 -9.90 7.29 -12.13
N ALA A 73 -9.41 6.19 -11.57
CA ALA A 73 -8.09 6.16 -10.97
C ALA A 73 -7.46 4.76 -11.01
N ILE A 74 -6.17 4.75 -10.81
CA ILE A 74 -5.35 3.56 -10.58
C ILE A 74 -4.74 3.69 -9.19
N VAL A 75 -4.91 2.66 -8.35
CA VAL A 75 -4.21 2.53 -7.07
C VAL A 75 -3.06 1.55 -7.26
N LEU A 76 -1.83 2.01 -7.06
CA LEU A 76 -0.64 1.17 -6.97
C LEU A 76 -0.31 0.94 -5.50
N VAL A 77 -0.15 -0.31 -5.12
CA VAL A 77 0.31 -0.70 -3.80
C VAL A 77 1.76 -1.17 -3.90
N HIS A 78 2.65 -0.51 -3.18
CA HIS A 78 4.05 -0.92 -3.05
C HIS A 78 4.15 -2.04 -1.99
N CYS A 79 3.56 -3.18 -2.33
CA CYS A 79 3.34 -4.33 -1.43
C CYS A 79 4.65 -4.83 -0.83
N LEU A 80 4.68 -5.02 0.50
CA LEU A 80 5.85 -5.46 1.28
C LEU A 80 7.10 -4.59 1.08
N GLY A 81 6.97 -3.40 0.49
CA GLY A 81 8.07 -2.48 0.21
C GLY A 81 8.73 -2.67 -1.14
N PHE A 82 8.18 -3.49 -2.02
CA PHE A 82 8.60 -3.57 -3.42
C PHE A 82 8.16 -2.32 -4.19
N ASN A 83 8.99 -1.91 -5.14
CA ASN A 83 8.62 -0.85 -6.06
C ASN A 83 7.55 -1.32 -7.06
N ALA A 84 6.39 -0.67 -7.07
CA ALA A 84 5.28 -0.95 -7.98
C ALA A 84 5.26 -0.07 -9.23
N ILE A 85 6.00 1.06 -9.22
CA ILE A 85 5.92 2.07 -10.26
C ILE A 85 6.92 1.82 -11.40
N ASN A 86 6.52 2.14 -12.61
CA ASN A 86 7.38 2.29 -13.78
C ASN A 86 6.84 3.38 -14.72
N GLU A 87 7.65 3.80 -15.68
CA GLU A 87 7.30 4.88 -16.62
C GLU A 87 6.06 4.57 -17.45
N GLU A 88 5.83 3.31 -17.78
CA GLU A 88 4.69 2.89 -18.59
C GLU A 88 3.36 3.09 -17.83
N ILE A 89 3.32 2.78 -16.53
CA ILE A 89 2.14 2.99 -15.70
C ILE A 89 1.83 4.49 -15.57
N VAL A 90 2.85 5.32 -15.33
CA VAL A 90 2.68 6.79 -15.28
C VAL A 90 2.14 7.32 -16.60
N LYS A 91 2.68 6.83 -17.73
CA LYS A 91 2.22 7.21 -19.06
C LYS A 91 0.77 6.80 -19.32
N ILE A 92 0.39 5.57 -18.95
CA ILE A 92 -0.98 5.08 -19.10
C ILE A 92 -1.96 5.95 -18.32
N ALA A 93 -1.67 6.28 -17.07
CA ALA A 93 -2.52 7.12 -16.24
C ALA A 93 -2.75 8.47 -16.93
N LYS A 94 -1.67 9.12 -17.37
CA LYS A 94 -1.72 10.42 -18.04
C LYS A 94 -2.45 10.39 -19.39
N GLU A 95 -2.22 9.37 -20.23
CA GLU A 95 -2.85 9.26 -21.57
C GLU A 95 -4.36 8.97 -21.50
N ASN A 96 -4.85 8.49 -20.36
CA ASN A 96 -6.27 8.19 -20.14
C ASN A 96 -6.96 9.13 -19.14
N ASP A 97 -6.31 10.24 -18.77
CA ASP A 97 -6.81 11.21 -17.79
C ASP A 97 -7.24 10.56 -16.45
N LEU A 98 -6.46 9.57 -15.97
CA LEU A 98 -6.72 8.86 -14.73
C LEU A 98 -5.84 9.42 -13.60
N LEU A 99 -6.41 9.55 -12.41
CA LEU A 99 -5.62 9.85 -11.22
C LEU A 99 -4.79 8.62 -10.82
N LEU A 100 -3.50 8.84 -10.59
CA LEU A 100 -2.59 7.81 -10.11
C LEU A 100 -2.36 7.99 -8.61
N ILE A 101 -2.74 6.97 -7.83
CA ILE A 101 -2.58 6.92 -6.37
C ILE A 101 -1.50 5.89 -6.05
N GLU A 102 -0.50 6.29 -5.25
CA GLU A 102 0.54 5.41 -4.75
C GLU A 102 0.29 5.11 -3.26
N ASP A 103 -0.02 3.87 -2.89
CA ASP A 103 0.06 3.44 -1.49
C ASP A 103 1.49 3.02 -1.16
N CYS A 104 2.18 3.89 -0.44
CA CYS A 104 3.56 3.75 0.00
C CYS A 104 3.66 3.35 1.48
N CYS A 105 2.57 2.88 2.11
CA CYS A 105 2.54 2.58 3.54
C CYS A 105 3.62 1.58 3.97
N GLU A 106 3.97 0.65 3.09
CA GLU A 106 4.97 -0.40 3.33
C GLU A 106 6.34 -0.12 2.70
N ALA A 107 6.52 1.02 2.00
CA ALA A 107 7.64 1.25 1.10
C ALA A 107 8.36 2.59 1.31
N HIS A 108 8.42 3.08 2.55
CA HIS A 108 9.16 4.30 2.86
C HIS A 108 10.60 4.21 2.36
N GLY A 109 10.97 5.12 1.46
CA GLY A 109 12.32 5.21 0.90
C GLY A 109 12.61 4.26 -0.26
N ALA A 110 11.65 3.46 -0.72
CA ALA A 110 11.78 2.78 -2.01
C ALA A 110 11.89 3.81 -3.14
N CYS A 111 12.56 3.46 -4.22
CA CYS A 111 12.81 4.36 -5.35
C CYS A 111 12.57 3.63 -6.68
N TYR A 112 12.43 4.42 -7.73
CA TYR A 112 12.51 4.00 -9.11
C TYR A 112 13.41 4.97 -9.88
N ASN A 113 14.50 4.46 -10.45
CA ASN A 113 15.53 5.29 -11.12
C ASN A 113 16.04 6.44 -10.24
N GLY A 114 16.29 6.20 -8.95
CA GLY A 114 16.77 7.18 -7.98
C GLY A 114 15.70 8.18 -7.48
N GLN A 115 14.48 8.15 -8.01
CA GLN A 115 13.38 8.99 -7.54
C GLN A 115 12.50 8.19 -6.55
N LYS A 116 12.17 8.78 -5.40
CA LYS A 116 11.38 8.12 -4.36
C LYS A 116 9.96 7.80 -4.82
N VAL A 117 9.47 6.59 -4.51
CA VAL A 117 8.05 6.26 -4.65
C VAL A 117 7.20 7.21 -3.83
N GLY A 118 5.97 7.43 -4.25
CA GLY A 118 5.09 8.45 -3.68
C GLY A 118 5.29 9.85 -4.29
N THR A 119 6.17 9.97 -5.31
CA THR A 119 6.37 11.23 -6.05
C THR A 119 6.02 11.13 -7.54
N PHE A 120 5.57 9.96 -7.99
CA PHE A 120 5.18 9.72 -9.39
C PHE A 120 3.67 9.91 -9.61
N GLY A 121 2.84 9.48 -8.67
CA GLY A 121 1.39 9.63 -8.70
C GLY A 121 0.93 11.07 -8.38
N ASP A 122 -0.35 11.32 -8.53
CA ASP A 122 -1.00 12.59 -8.18
C ASP A 122 -1.23 12.70 -6.68
N ILE A 123 -1.48 11.53 -6.04
CA ILE A 123 -1.74 11.37 -4.61
C ILE A 123 -0.87 10.21 -4.12
N SER A 124 -0.26 10.35 -2.96
CA SER A 124 0.42 9.25 -2.29
C SER A 124 0.10 9.18 -0.81
N ILE A 125 0.09 7.96 -0.29
CA ILE A 125 -0.26 7.66 1.09
C ILE A 125 0.91 6.99 1.79
N PHE A 126 1.20 7.44 3.00
CA PHE A 126 2.17 6.84 3.91
C PHE A 126 1.51 6.52 5.23
N SER A 127 1.87 5.38 5.82
CA SER A 127 1.41 4.99 7.15
C SER A 127 2.53 5.09 8.16
N PHE A 128 2.19 5.53 9.36
CA PHE A 128 3.08 5.59 10.51
C PHE A 128 2.61 4.65 11.62
N TYR A 129 1.96 3.55 11.23
CA TYR A 129 1.63 2.44 12.11
C TYR A 129 2.90 1.82 12.70
N PHE A 130 2.83 1.24 13.89
CA PHE A 130 4.03 0.80 14.62
C PHE A 130 4.88 -0.25 13.89
N GLY A 131 4.30 -1.03 12.99
CA GLY A 131 5.00 -2.07 12.21
C GLY A 131 5.79 -1.55 11.01
N HIS A 132 5.63 -0.27 10.61
CA HIS A 132 6.28 0.28 9.43
C HIS A 132 7.71 0.80 9.71
N HIS A 133 8.33 1.45 8.72
CA HIS A 133 9.71 1.94 8.79
C HIS A 133 9.92 3.00 9.88
N ILE A 134 8.92 3.83 10.08
CA ILE A 134 8.82 4.82 11.18
C ILE A 134 7.41 4.75 11.76
N THR A 135 7.29 5.13 13.01
CA THR A 135 6.00 5.05 13.70
C THR A 135 5.67 6.32 14.47
N THR A 136 4.38 6.65 14.48
CA THR A 136 3.79 7.60 15.41
C THR A 136 2.76 6.92 16.31
N ILE A 137 2.94 5.60 16.56
CA ILE A 137 2.01 4.65 17.16
C ILE A 137 0.88 4.35 16.16
N GLU A 138 0.03 5.32 15.88
CA GLU A 138 -0.90 5.43 14.79
C GLU A 138 -0.67 6.76 14.07
N GLY A 139 -0.87 6.79 12.75
CA GLY A 139 -0.71 7.99 11.95
C GLY A 139 -0.60 7.69 10.45
N GLY A 140 -0.68 8.73 9.67
CA GLY A 140 -0.49 8.66 8.21
C GLY A 140 -0.24 10.04 7.61
N MET A 141 0.13 10.02 6.34
CA MET A 141 0.34 11.22 5.54
C MET A 141 -0.27 11.02 4.16
N ILE A 142 -0.92 12.05 3.67
CA ILE A 142 -1.28 12.19 2.26
C ILE A 142 -0.34 13.25 1.70
N CYS A 143 0.35 12.93 0.60
CA CYS A 143 1.13 13.87 -0.17
C CYS A 143 0.50 14.00 -1.55
N VAL A 144 0.51 15.21 -2.10
CA VAL A 144 -0.15 15.54 -3.38
C VAL A 144 0.74 16.49 -4.17
N LYS A 145 0.52 16.56 -5.49
CA LYS A 145 1.28 17.46 -6.37
C LYS A 145 0.60 18.81 -6.57
N GLU A 146 -0.72 18.82 -6.61
CA GLU A 146 -1.50 20.00 -6.99
C GLU A 146 -2.11 20.67 -5.75
N ASP A 147 -2.12 22.01 -5.72
CA ASP A 147 -2.68 22.79 -4.63
C ASP A 147 -4.17 22.50 -4.40
N LEU A 148 -4.94 22.26 -5.48
CA LEU A 148 -6.33 21.84 -5.37
C LEU A 148 -6.49 20.51 -4.62
N HIS A 149 -5.59 19.58 -4.84
CA HIS A 149 -5.60 18.28 -4.13
C HIS A 149 -5.24 18.46 -2.64
N ASP A 150 -4.34 19.40 -2.31
CA ASP A 150 -4.02 19.71 -0.90
C ASP A 150 -5.23 20.32 -0.18
N ASP A 151 -5.93 21.27 -0.81
CA ASP A 151 -7.15 21.86 -0.28
C ASP A 151 -8.21 20.77 -0.03
N LEU A 152 -8.47 19.91 -1.00
CA LEU A 152 -9.43 18.81 -0.86
C LEU A 152 -9.05 17.84 0.25
N ALA A 153 -7.78 17.45 0.33
CA ALA A 153 -7.29 16.56 1.39
C ALA A 153 -7.49 17.17 2.79
N ARG A 154 -7.23 18.48 2.95
CA ARG A 154 -7.45 19.22 4.19
C ARG A 154 -8.94 19.34 4.53
N LEU A 155 -9.77 19.65 3.56
CA LEU A 155 -11.21 19.71 3.72
C LEU A 155 -11.78 18.36 4.14
N PHE A 156 -11.49 17.28 3.40
CA PHE A 156 -11.98 15.94 3.74
C PHE A 156 -11.49 15.47 5.11
N ARG A 157 -10.23 15.74 5.44
CA ARG A 157 -9.64 15.39 6.74
C ARG A 157 -10.33 16.06 7.93
N SER A 158 -10.87 17.27 7.73
CA SER A 158 -11.30 18.18 8.81
C SER A 158 -12.76 18.66 8.61
N HIS A 159 -13.71 17.75 8.52
CA HIS A 159 -15.16 18.02 8.44
C HIS A 159 -15.62 18.83 7.21
N GLY A 160 -14.77 19.10 6.25
CA GLY A 160 -15.03 19.99 5.13
C GLY A 160 -14.93 21.48 5.47
N MET A 161 -14.34 21.84 6.62
CA MET A 161 -14.23 23.23 7.07
C MET A 161 -13.29 24.03 6.19
N THR A 162 -13.83 25.10 5.56
CA THR A 162 -13.06 25.97 4.65
C THR A 162 -11.87 26.66 5.31
N ARG A 163 -11.91 26.91 6.60
CA ARG A 163 -10.79 27.48 7.35
C ARG A 163 -9.52 26.62 7.40
N GLU A 164 -9.61 25.37 6.98
CA GLU A 164 -8.48 24.43 6.89
C GLU A 164 -7.80 24.42 5.50
N SER A 165 -8.44 25.06 4.51
CA SER A 165 -7.95 25.16 3.12
C SER A 165 -6.98 26.35 2.95
N SER A 166 -6.50 26.57 1.73
CA SER A 166 -5.69 27.72 1.34
C SER A 166 -6.41 29.06 1.56
N ILE A 167 -5.64 30.13 1.64
CA ILE A 167 -6.21 31.48 1.80
C ILE A 167 -7.11 31.84 0.61
N GLU A 168 -6.71 31.46 -0.59
CA GLU A 168 -7.46 31.67 -1.83
C GLU A 168 -8.81 30.96 -1.78
N SER A 169 -8.81 29.72 -1.35
CA SER A 169 -10.02 28.90 -1.19
C SER A 169 -10.95 29.48 -0.12
N GLN A 170 -10.40 29.89 1.03
CA GLN A 170 -11.16 30.56 2.08
C GLN A 170 -11.82 31.85 1.58
N GLN A 171 -11.09 32.66 0.81
CA GLN A 171 -11.62 33.91 0.26
C GLN A 171 -12.72 33.63 -0.76
N TYR A 172 -12.54 32.63 -1.63
CA TYR A 172 -13.57 32.19 -2.58
C TYR A 172 -14.89 31.84 -1.86
N PHE A 173 -14.85 31.04 -0.79
CA PHE A 173 -16.07 30.68 -0.06
C PHE A 173 -16.69 31.84 0.68
N LYS A 174 -15.90 32.76 1.23
CA LYS A 174 -16.38 33.96 1.87
C LYS A 174 -17.14 34.89 0.90
N ASP A 175 -16.62 35.04 -0.32
CA ASP A 175 -17.23 35.92 -1.34
C ASP A 175 -18.48 35.31 -1.96
N ASN A 176 -18.50 34.00 -2.17
CA ASN A 176 -19.65 33.32 -2.78
C ASN A 176 -20.75 32.92 -1.78
N TYR A 177 -20.43 32.87 -0.47
CA TYR A 177 -21.37 32.51 0.59
C TYR A 177 -21.35 33.54 1.73
N PRO A 178 -21.59 34.85 1.47
CA PRO A 178 -21.38 35.92 2.42
C PRO A 178 -22.31 35.87 3.65
N ASN A 179 -23.41 35.08 3.56
CA ASN A 179 -24.38 34.91 4.65
C ASN A 179 -23.97 33.79 5.65
N LEU A 180 -22.90 33.04 5.36
CA LEU A 180 -22.41 31.99 6.24
C LEU A 180 -21.30 32.54 7.19
N ASN A 181 -21.19 31.92 8.36
CA ASN A 181 -20.07 32.20 9.24
C ASN A 181 -18.79 31.58 8.64
N PRO A 182 -17.75 32.38 8.30
CA PRO A 182 -16.53 31.87 7.67
C PRO A 182 -15.79 30.81 8.50
N LEU A 183 -15.97 30.80 9.82
CA LEU A 183 -15.36 29.79 10.71
C LEU A 183 -16.09 28.45 10.65
N PHE A 184 -17.32 28.42 10.17
CA PHE A 184 -18.19 27.23 10.13
C PHE A 184 -18.85 27.06 8.75
N THR A 185 -18.13 27.41 7.70
CA THR A 185 -18.51 27.06 6.32
C THR A 185 -17.87 25.71 5.97
N PHE A 186 -18.68 24.81 5.41
CA PHE A 186 -18.29 23.44 5.06
C PHE A 186 -18.45 23.25 3.57
N ALA A 187 -17.32 23.07 2.86
CA ALA A 187 -17.28 22.98 1.41
C ALA A 187 -17.62 21.59 0.88
N VAL A 188 -17.28 20.55 1.63
CA VAL A 188 -17.51 19.14 1.30
C VAL A 188 -18.04 18.38 2.51
N ALA A 189 -18.68 17.24 2.29
CA ALA A 189 -19.06 16.31 3.35
C ALA A 189 -17.81 15.56 3.87
N GLY A 190 -17.02 16.25 4.71
CA GLY A 190 -15.72 15.77 5.19
C GLY A 190 -15.82 14.94 6.48
N PHE A 191 -14.67 14.40 6.88
CA PHE A 191 -14.51 13.50 8.02
C PHE A 191 -13.73 14.17 9.17
N ASN A 192 -13.59 13.48 10.28
CA ASN A 192 -12.62 13.85 11.32
C ASN A 192 -11.51 12.80 11.38
N MET A 193 -10.51 12.96 10.51
CA MET A 193 -9.38 12.03 10.36
C MET A 193 -8.04 12.73 10.62
N ARG A 194 -8.05 13.77 11.48
CA ARG A 194 -6.85 14.53 11.83
C ARG A 194 -5.93 13.71 12.71
N SER A 195 -4.62 13.84 12.47
CA SER A 195 -3.58 13.43 13.42
C SER A 195 -3.48 14.42 14.58
N THR A 196 -2.73 14.08 15.61
CA THR A 196 -2.45 14.95 16.76
C THR A 196 -1.03 15.47 16.72
N GLU A 197 -0.75 16.56 17.47
CA GLU A 197 0.62 17.09 17.63
C GLU A 197 1.53 16.09 18.34
N LEU A 198 1.00 15.24 19.23
CA LEU A 198 1.77 14.18 19.88
C LEU A 198 2.33 13.18 18.86
N ASN A 199 1.52 12.78 17.88
CA ASN A 199 1.98 11.94 16.78
C ASN A 199 3.09 12.65 15.96
N ALA A 200 2.95 13.95 15.71
CA ALA A 200 3.94 14.71 14.97
C ALA A 200 5.29 14.79 15.70
N VAL A 201 5.29 14.98 17.01
CA VAL A 201 6.51 14.97 17.84
C VAL A 201 7.23 13.63 17.73
N LEU A 202 6.50 12.51 17.85
CA LEU A 202 7.07 11.18 17.67
C LEU A 202 7.65 11.00 16.25
N GLY A 203 6.91 11.45 15.22
CA GLY A 203 7.35 11.36 13.84
C GLY A 203 8.65 12.12 13.56
N ILE A 204 8.81 13.32 14.12
CA ILE A 204 10.04 14.12 14.00
C ILE A 204 11.25 13.36 14.55
N GLU A 205 11.11 12.69 15.70
CA GLU A 205 12.18 11.86 16.27
C GLU A 205 12.45 10.61 15.43
N GLN A 206 11.41 9.97 14.87
CA GLN A 206 11.56 8.80 14.00
C GLN A 206 12.27 9.15 12.68
N MET A 207 12.00 10.33 12.10
CA MET A 207 12.65 10.79 10.87
C MET A 207 14.18 10.88 10.99
N LYS A 208 14.74 11.10 12.19
CA LYS A 208 16.18 11.18 12.40
C LYS A 208 16.92 9.85 12.10
N ARG A 209 16.21 8.73 12.07
CA ARG A 209 16.77 7.40 11.85
C ARG A 209 16.20 6.66 10.64
N ILE A 210 15.36 7.32 9.83
CA ILE A 210 14.66 6.64 8.72
C ILE A 210 15.65 6.08 7.69
N ASP A 211 16.70 6.82 7.34
CA ASP A 211 17.68 6.39 6.35
C ASP A 211 18.43 5.13 6.83
N TYR A 212 18.84 5.12 8.10
CA TYR A 212 19.41 3.92 8.72
C TYR A 212 18.45 2.73 8.69
N ASN A 213 17.17 2.95 9.02
CA ASN A 213 16.15 1.89 9.00
C ASN A 213 15.97 1.31 7.60
N ILE A 214 15.94 2.16 6.57
CA ILE A 214 15.81 1.75 5.16
C ILE A 214 17.02 0.91 4.73
N GLU A 215 18.24 1.41 4.96
CA GLU A 215 19.46 0.71 4.59
C GLU A 215 19.59 -0.63 5.29
N LYS A 216 19.29 -0.70 6.60
CA LYS A 216 19.34 -1.95 7.36
C LYS A 216 18.31 -2.96 6.87
N ARG A 217 17.09 -2.52 6.54
CA ARG A 217 16.05 -3.41 5.98
C ARG A 217 16.41 -3.93 4.59
N ARG A 218 17.01 -3.09 3.74
CA ARG A 218 17.55 -3.50 2.43
C ARG A 218 18.67 -4.55 2.59
N HIS A 219 19.59 -4.30 3.52
CA HIS A 219 20.66 -5.25 3.84
C HIS A 219 20.09 -6.59 4.32
N ASN A 220 19.15 -6.58 5.27
CA ASN A 220 18.51 -7.79 5.78
C ASN A 220 17.80 -8.57 4.67
N PHE A 221 17.09 -7.87 3.77
CA PHE A 221 16.43 -8.51 2.64
C PHE A 221 17.42 -9.17 1.68
N LYS A 222 18.55 -8.54 1.41
CA LYS A 222 19.62 -9.14 0.61
C LYS A 222 20.16 -10.39 1.26
N VAL A 223 20.51 -10.34 2.56
CA VAL A 223 20.99 -11.51 3.32
C VAL A 223 19.95 -12.63 3.31
N TRP A 224 18.66 -12.31 3.44
CA TRP A 224 17.56 -13.26 3.35
C TRP A 224 17.54 -13.99 2.02
N LEU A 225 17.53 -13.29 0.90
CA LEU A 225 17.48 -13.89 -0.44
C LEU A 225 18.73 -14.72 -0.79
N GLU A 226 19.91 -14.25 -0.36
CA GLU A 226 21.19 -14.96 -0.61
C GLU A 226 21.32 -16.29 0.16
N ASN A 227 20.56 -16.47 1.24
CA ASN A 227 20.68 -17.65 2.10
C ASN A 227 19.49 -18.62 2.03
N LEU A 228 18.41 -18.25 1.37
CA LEU A 228 17.29 -19.17 1.07
C LEU A 228 17.67 -20.13 -0.06
N ASP A 229 17.19 -21.39 0.03
CA ASP A 229 17.32 -22.35 -1.07
C ASP A 229 16.39 -21.97 -2.22
N SER A 230 16.96 -21.43 -3.30
CA SER A 230 16.24 -20.98 -4.49
C SER A 230 15.47 -22.09 -5.23
N ARG A 231 15.71 -23.36 -4.92
CA ARG A 231 14.92 -24.49 -5.45
C ARG A 231 13.59 -24.64 -4.72
N LYS A 232 13.52 -24.22 -3.45
CA LYS A 232 12.35 -24.33 -2.57
C LYS A 232 11.56 -23.03 -2.52
N TYR A 233 12.27 -21.90 -2.50
CA TYR A 233 11.69 -20.57 -2.31
C TYR A 233 11.98 -19.65 -3.49
N LYS A 234 11.10 -18.70 -3.75
CA LYS A 234 11.35 -17.62 -4.71
C LYS A 234 12.36 -16.66 -4.10
N THR A 235 13.48 -16.48 -4.78
CA THR A 235 14.56 -15.56 -4.37
C THR A 235 14.85 -14.49 -5.42
N GLU A 236 14.29 -14.63 -6.61
CA GLU A 236 14.40 -13.65 -7.68
C GLU A 236 13.22 -12.69 -7.61
N PHE A 237 13.53 -11.45 -7.40
CA PHE A 237 12.60 -10.30 -7.48
C PHE A 237 13.24 -9.21 -8.31
N ASP A 238 12.44 -8.25 -8.76
CA ASP A 238 12.99 -7.04 -9.35
C ASP A 238 13.98 -6.42 -8.36
N ASP A 239 15.19 -6.18 -8.83
CA ASP A 239 16.28 -5.59 -8.06
C ASP A 239 16.13 -4.08 -7.86
N GLY A 240 14.92 -3.56 -8.14
CA GLY A 240 14.54 -2.18 -7.90
C GLY A 240 14.97 -1.71 -6.51
N GLU A 241 15.10 -0.42 -6.36
CA GLU A 241 15.49 0.24 -5.10
C GLU A 241 14.39 0.07 -4.04
N ASN A 242 14.09 -1.21 -3.70
CA ASN A 242 13.04 -1.62 -2.78
C ASN A 242 13.37 -1.17 -1.35
N SER A 243 12.37 -1.08 -0.50
CA SER A 243 12.51 -0.81 0.93
C SER A 243 11.56 -1.73 1.69
N ASN A 244 11.96 -3.00 1.85
CA ASN A 244 11.08 -4.06 2.33
C ASN A 244 10.84 -3.96 3.84
N PHE A 245 9.61 -3.69 4.25
CA PHE A 245 9.26 -3.67 5.67
C PHE A 245 9.16 -5.08 6.26
N ALA A 246 9.00 -6.10 5.42
CA ALA A 246 8.90 -7.50 5.79
C ALA A 246 9.71 -8.38 4.83
N LEU A 247 10.04 -9.58 5.26
CA LEU A 247 10.76 -10.60 4.48
C LEU A 247 9.76 -11.63 3.95
N PRO A 248 9.46 -11.63 2.64
CA PRO A 248 8.55 -12.61 2.05
C PRO A 248 9.20 -14.00 1.99
N LEU A 249 8.38 -15.02 2.19
CA LEU A 249 8.72 -16.41 1.93
C LEU A 249 7.65 -17.00 1.01
N ILE A 250 8.00 -17.20 -0.26
CA ILE A 250 7.10 -17.69 -1.30
C ILE A 250 7.63 -19.04 -1.77
N MET A 251 6.85 -20.10 -1.52
CA MET A 251 7.21 -21.46 -1.91
C MET A 251 7.12 -21.63 -3.43
N ARG A 252 8.02 -22.45 -4.02
CA ARG A 252 7.99 -22.76 -5.45
C ARG A 252 7.04 -23.92 -5.79
N PRO A 253 6.43 -23.94 -7.01
CA PRO A 253 5.40 -24.91 -7.38
C PRO A 253 5.83 -26.37 -7.36
N ASN A 254 7.13 -26.63 -7.52
CA ASN A 254 7.70 -27.98 -7.62
C ASN A 254 8.15 -28.55 -6.27
N TYR A 255 7.99 -27.81 -5.20
CA TYR A 255 8.26 -28.30 -3.86
C TYR A 255 7.18 -29.33 -3.50
N LYS A 256 7.60 -30.54 -3.07
CA LYS A 256 6.74 -31.73 -2.94
C LYS A 256 5.58 -31.57 -1.96
N ASP A 257 5.68 -30.62 -1.05
CA ASP A 257 4.66 -30.32 -0.04
C ASP A 257 3.89 -29.09 -0.49
N ARG A 258 2.97 -29.27 -1.46
CA ARG A 258 2.04 -28.23 -1.86
C ARG A 258 1.10 -27.94 -0.71
N LEU A 259 1.41 -26.88 -0.05
CA LEU A 259 0.66 -26.35 1.07
C LEU A 259 -0.67 -25.78 0.55
N SER A 260 -1.76 -26.46 0.80
CA SER A 260 -3.05 -25.77 0.83
C SER A 260 -3.11 -24.98 2.13
N ILE A 261 -3.80 -23.86 2.17
CA ILE A 261 -4.02 -23.07 3.40
C ILE A 261 -4.53 -23.97 4.56
N ASN A 262 -5.07 -25.15 4.22
CA ASN A 262 -5.71 -26.04 5.17
C ASN A 262 -4.84 -27.19 5.67
N ASP A 263 -3.74 -27.59 4.97
CA ASP A 263 -3.12 -28.87 5.34
C ASP A 263 -1.60 -28.90 5.52
N ASP A 264 -0.78 -27.98 5.01
CA ASP A 264 0.68 -28.22 5.01
C ASP A 264 1.62 -27.00 4.99
N TYR A 265 1.23 -25.88 5.55
CA TYR A 265 2.26 -24.96 6.08
C TYR A 265 3.02 -25.61 7.27
N SER A 266 2.74 -26.89 7.59
CA SER A 266 3.18 -27.51 8.83
C SER A 266 4.68 -27.42 9.01
N GLY A 267 5.50 -27.84 8.05
CA GLY A 267 6.95 -27.84 8.20
C GLY A 267 7.57 -26.44 8.35
N VAL A 268 7.18 -25.50 7.47
CA VAL A 268 7.70 -24.12 7.51
C VAL A 268 7.17 -23.37 8.72
N CYS A 269 5.88 -23.47 8.99
CA CYS A 269 5.26 -22.83 10.17
C CYS A 269 5.81 -23.42 11.47
N ASP A 270 5.97 -24.74 11.56
CA ASP A 270 6.58 -25.42 12.71
C ASP A 270 8.00 -24.92 13.00
N ILE A 271 8.82 -24.72 11.94
CA ILE A 271 10.17 -24.14 12.10
C ILE A 271 10.09 -22.70 12.61
N LEU A 272 9.18 -21.87 12.09
CA LEU A 272 9.02 -20.50 12.54
C LEU A 272 8.54 -20.44 14.00
N ASP A 273 7.56 -21.26 14.37
CA ASP A 273 7.06 -21.37 15.75
C ASP A 273 8.13 -21.85 16.71
N LEU A 274 8.87 -22.91 16.36
CA LEU A 274 10.01 -23.43 17.16
C LEU A 274 11.17 -22.42 17.26
N SER A 275 11.27 -21.51 16.29
CA SER A 275 12.27 -20.44 16.28
C SER A 275 11.79 -19.18 17.01
N GLY A 276 10.52 -19.15 17.48
CA GLY A 276 9.92 -17.98 18.11
C GLY A 276 9.75 -16.80 17.14
N VAL A 277 9.56 -17.09 15.85
CA VAL A 277 9.42 -16.08 14.79
C VAL A 277 7.95 -15.92 14.44
N GLU A 278 7.40 -14.73 14.68
CA GLU A 278 6.04 -14.38 14.26
C GLU A 278 5.97 -14.25 12.73
N TYR A 279 4.97 -14.87 12.14
CA TYR A 279 4.73 -14.82 10.69
C TYR A 279 3.26 -14.55 10.38
N ARG A 280 2.99 -14.19 9.14
CA ARG A 280 1.62 -14.01 8.62
C ARG A 280 1.51 -14.64 7.25
N LEU A 281 0.40 -15.38 7.04
CA LEU A 281 0.12 -16.07 5.77
C LEU A 281 -0.26 -15.07 4.68
N GLY A 282 0.15 -15.37 3.45
CA GLY A 282 -0.03 -14.50 2.29
C GLY A 282 0.92 -13.30 2.33
N THR A 283 0.37 -12.13 2.07
CA THR A 283 1.04 -10.83 2.24
C THR A 283 0.32 -9.99 3.30
N SER A 284 0.61 -8.71 3.41
CA SER A 284 -0.21 -7.79 4.20
C SER A 284 -1.68 -7.93 3.76
N GLY A 285 -2.57 -8.09 4.72
CA GLY A 285 -3.98 -8.36 4.44
C GLY A 285 -4.33 -9.83 4.18
N GLY A 286 -3.38 -10.78 4.23
CA GLY A 286 -3.67 -12.22 4.15
C GLY A 286 -3.85 -12.77 2.74
N GLY A 287 -3.26 -12.14 1.72
CA GLY A 287 -3.29 -12.62 0.34
C GLY A 287 -4.42 -12.04 -0.51
N ASN A 288 -5.17 -12.86 -1.24
CA ASN A 288 -6.16 -12.40 -2.21
C ASN A 288 -7.39 -11.75 -1.58
N GLN A 289 -7.45 -10.43 -1.60
CA GLN A 289 -8.55 -9.63 -1.06
C GLN A 289 -9.86 -9.78 -1.86
N ALA A 290 -9.80 -10.21 -3.13
CA ALA A 290 -11.00 -10.46 -3.92
C ALA A 290 -11.84 -11.65 -3.39
N LEU A 291 -11.29 -12.44 -2.46
CA LEU A 291 -11.99 -13.54 -1.77
C LEU A 291 -12.66 -13.10 -0.47
N GLN A 292 -12.54 -11.83 -0.07
CA GLN A 292 -13.05 -11.38 1.22
C GLN A 292 -14.58 -11.32 1.27
N PRO A 293 -15.23 -11.82 2.33
CA PRO A 293 -16.68 -11.95 2.40
C PRO A 293 -17.47 -10.64 2.26
N PHE A 294 -16.86 -9.50 2.65
CA PHE A 294 -17.54 -8.21 2.53
C PHE A 294 -17.87 -7.84 1.08
N LEU A 295 -17.07 -8.31 0.10
CA LEU A 295 -17.26 -8.01 -1.33
C LEU A 295 -18.55 -8.63 -1.89
N GLU A 296 -19.11 -9.67 -1.27
CA GLU A 296 -20.41 -10.24 -1.68
C GLU A 296 -21.55 -9.21 -1.70
N LYS A 297 -21.40 -8.09 -0.98
CA LYS A 297 -22.38 -7.01 -0.85
C LYS A 297 -22.19 -5.86 -1.82
N TYR A 298 -21.13 -5.91 -2.63
CA TYR A 298 -20.75 -4.80 -3.50
C TYR A 298 -20.49 -5.26 -4.93
N GLU A 299 -20.72 -4.36 -5.87
CA GLU A 299 -20.31 -4.60 -7.24
C GLU A 299 -18.80 -4.43 -7.39
N TYR A 300 -18.16 -5.35 -8.07
CA TYR A 300 -16.76 -5.28 -8.46
C TYR A 300 -16.55 -5.99 -9.78
N ARG A 301 -15.41 -5.74 -10.41
CA ARG A 301 -15.03 -6.38 -11.68
C ARG A 301 -13.66 -7.04 -11.54
N VAL A 302 -13.51 -8.21 -12.15
CA VAL A 302 -12.22 -8.92 -12.29
C VAL A 302 -11.87 -8.97 -13.76
N VAL A 303 -10.67 -8.55 -14.13
CA VAL A 303 -10.19 -8.57 -15.51
C VAL A 303 -9.12 -9.64 -15.69
N GLY A 304 -9.44 -10.61 -16.53
CA GLY A 304 -8.60 -11.81 -16.71
C GLY A 304 -8.71 -12.80 -15.56
N LYS A 305 -7.63 -13.50 -15.30
CA LYS A 305 -7.49 -14.44 -14.18
C LYS A 305 -6.59 -13.84 -13.13
N LEU A 306 -6.77 -14.22 -11.89
CA LEU A 306 -5.94 -13.83 -10.75
C LEU A 306 -4.98 -14.96 -10.34
N ASP A 307 -4.30 -15.57 -11.32
CA ASP A 307 -3.50 -16.78 -11.09
C ASP A 307 -2.30 -16.51 -10.15
N ASN A 308 -1.60 -15.38 -10.34
CA ASN A 308 -0.47 -15.00 -9.49
C ASN A 308 -0.92 -14.60 -8.08
N VAL A 309 -2.00 -13.83 -7.97
CA VAL A 309 -2.56 -13.46 -6.66
C VAL A 309 -3.01 -14.70 -5.89
N ASN A 310 -3.70 -15.65 -6.55
CA ASN A 310 -4.11 -16.91 -5.96
C ASN A 310 -2.91 -17.76 -5.55
N TYR A 311 -1.83 -17.72 -6.36
CA TYR A 311 -0.59 -18.40 -6.01
C TYR A 311 0.01 -17.83 -4.72
N ILE A 312 0.14 -16.52 -4.62
CA ILE A 312 0.63 -15.83 -3.42
C ILE A 312 -0.28 -16.14 -2.21
N HIS A 313 -1.59 -16.07 -2.38
CA HIS A 313 -2.55 -16.39 -1.31
C HIS A 313 -2.32 -17.78 -0.72
N ASN A 314 -2.05 -18.77 -1.57
CA ASN A 314 -1.94 -20.17 -1.15
C ASN A 314 -0.51 -20.63 -0.81
N ASN A 315 0.53 -19.91 -1.24
CA ASN A 315 1.91 -20.40 -1.20
C ASN A 315 2.90 -19.39 -0.63
N SER A 316 2.44 -18.41 0.12
CA SER A 316 3.33 -17.43 0.71
C SER A 316 3.00 -17.10 2.15
N LEU A 317 4.01 -16.65 2.85
CA LEU A 317 3.93 -15.97 4.14
C LEU A 317 5.02 -14.89 4.19
N TYR A 318 4.99 -14.08 5.22
CA TYR A 318 6.08 -13.14 5.49
C TYR A 318 6.39 -13.07 6.99
N ILE A 319 7.62 -12.69 7.29
CA ILE A 319 8.12 -12.41 8.64
C ILE A 319 8.57 -10.96 8.75
N GLY A 320 8.72 -10.46 9.97
CA GLY A 320 9.16 -9.09 10.20
C GLY A 320 10.60 -8.85 9.73
N ASN A 321 10.84 -7.71 9.10
CA ASN A 321 12.18 -7.23 8.74
C ASN A 321 12.61 -6.13 9.72
N HIS A 322 13.00 -6.51 10.93
CA HIS A 322 13.34 -5.57 11.98
C HIS A 322 14.79 -5.08 11.89
N THR A 323 15.07 -3.85 12.27
CA THR A 323 16.42 -3.27 12.25
C THR A 323 17.40 -3.89 13.25
N ASP A 324 16.90 -4.59 14.26
CA ASP A 324 17.71 -5.30 15.26
C ASP A 324 18.08 -6.73 14.82
N LEU A 325 17.64 -7.18 13.65
CA LEU A 325 18.05 -8.45 13.09
C LEU A 325 19.54 -8.40 12.71
N THR A 326 20.29 -9.37 13.19
CA THR A 326 21.67 -9.59 12.76
C THR A 326 21.73 -10.58 11.61
N ASP A 327 22.80 -10.53 10.84
CA ASP A 327 23.00 -11.45 9.70
C ASP A 327 23.03 -12.91 10.18
N GLU A 328 23.65 -13.19 11.34
CA GLU A 328 23.72 -14.53 11.92
C GLU A 328 22.32 -15.09 12.21
N LYS A 329 21.40 -14.28 12.75
CA LYS A 329 20.01 -14.71 13.02
C LYS A 329 19.26 -15.02 11.73
N ILE A 330 19.43 -14.19 10.71
CA ILE A 330 18.79 -14.39 9.40
C ILE A 330 19.34 -15.68 8.76
N ILE A 331 20.66 -15.85 8.73
CA ILE A 331 21.33 -17.03 8.15
C ILE A 331 20.93 -18.30 8.89
N GLU A 332 20.87 -18.27 10.22
CA GLU A 332 20.45 -19.45 11.01
C GLU A 332 19.01 -19.84 10.71
N LEU A 333 18.10 -18.85 10.61
CA LEU A 333 16.71 -19.12 10.25
C LEU A 333 16.61 -19.69 8.83
N CYS A 334 17.32 -19.13 7.85
CA CYS A 334 17.36 -19.66 6.49
C CYS A 334 17.85 -21.11 6.44
N LYS A 335 18.88 -21.47 7.21
CA LYS A 335 19.36 -22.88 7.30
C LYS A 335 18.24 -23.80 7.76
N ARG A 336 17.53 -23.45 8.83
CA ARG A 336 16.42 -24.28 9.34
C ARG A 336 15.29 -24.40 8.29
N LEU A 337 14.93 -23.31 7.61
CA LEU A 337 13.94 -23.31 6.54
C LEU A 337 14.37 -24.12 5.32
N ASN A 338 15.65 -24.15 5.02
CA ASN A 338 16.20 -24.92 3.91
C ASN A 338 16.22 -26.44 4.19
N ASP A 339 16.15 -26.85 5.45
CA ASP A 339 16.16 -28.25 5.88
C ASP A 339 14.76 -28.91 5.87
N VAL A 340 13.69 -28.13 5.70
CA VAL A 340 12.29 -28.61 5.63
C VAL A 340 11.98 -29.35 4.34
#